data_22d1701eb51c392f1f0eff711d46149d
#
_entry.id   22d1701eb51c392f1f0eff711d46149d
#
_cell.length_a   1.000
_cell.length_b   1.000
_cell.length_c   1.000
_cell.angle_alpha   90.00
_cell.angle_beta   90.00
_cell.angle_gamma   90.00
#
_symmetry.space_group_name_H-M   'P 1'
#
loop_
_entity.id
_entity.type
_entity.pdbx_description
1 polymer ?
#
loop_
_entity_poly.entity_id
_entity_poly.type
_entity_poly.pdbx_seq_one_letter_code
_entity_poly.pdbx_strand_id
1 'polypeptide(L)'
;MSLNDKLSPTMTVSSSTVNSGEKSNDSTISLTFTSSESTTNFIESDITISGGSLSSFSGSGTTYSATLTPSGDATYTIRVPQNKFTDSSGNSNSASNTFIWTYDSTGPTITGVTLASDNSTITVTFNEAVYDTNSGSGFLEVGDFVFALSGGTATLSSTTPSSISKNGNEYTLGISLSGTANGSETLTVNPASSSIYDTEGNVASTSQSNNSISLNNPTSPTMTISSSTVNNGASSNDSTISLTFTSSDSTTNFTESDITISGGSLSSFSGSGTTYTATLTPSG
;
A
#
# COMPACT_ATOMS: atom_id res chain seq x y z
N MET A 1 34.89 -5.78 62.60
CA MET A 1 34.31 -6.91 61.83
C MET A 1 33.66 -6.31 60.58
N SER A 2 34.29 -6.46 59.45
CA SER A 2 33.62 -6.09 58.20
C SER A 2 32.55 -7.14 57.92
N LEU A 3 31.28 -6.74 57.88
CA LEU A 3 30.18 -7.60 57.41
C LEU A 3 30.48 -7.90 55.93
N ASN A 4 30.60 -9.18 55.61
CA ASN A 4 30.81 -9.60 54.23
C ASN A 4 29.51 -9.34 53.48
N ASP A 5 29.53 -8.47 52.47
CA ASP A 5 28.41 -8.23 51.60
C ASP A 5 28.09 -9.51 50.80
N LYS A 6 26.80 -9.89 50.72
CA LYS A 6 26.31 -11.09 50.03
C LYS A 6 25.20 -10.73 49.00
N LEU A 7 24.94 -9.43 48.82
CA LEU A 7 23.93 -9.03 47.87
C LEU A 7 24.50 -9.11 46.43
N SER A 8 23.73 -9.68 45.55
CA SER A 8 24.05 -9.66 44.10
C SER A 8 23.69 -8.32 43.48
N PRO A 9 24.58 -7.67 42.77
CA PRO A 9 24.22 -6.45 42.04
C PRO A 9 23.15 -6.73 41.02
N THR A 10 22.22 -5.79 40.87
CA THR A 10 21.18 -5.78 39.83
C THR A 10 21.56 -4.77 38.75
N MET A 11 21.14 -5.02 37.50
CA MET A 11 21.33 -4.07 36.41
C MET A 11 19.95 -3.66 35.84
N THR A 12 19.78 -2.37 35.61
CA THR A 12 18.61 -1.84 34.90
C THR A 12 19.07 -1.31 33.54
N VAL A 13 18.40 -1.75 32.46
CA VAL A 13 18.60 -1.24 31.11
C VAL A 13 17.45 -0.27 30.77
N SER A 14 17.81 0.93 30.36
CA SER A 14 16.89 2.00 29.96
C SER A 14 17.41 2.75 28.74
N SER A 15 16.60 3.61 28.16
CA SER A 15 17.02 4.54 27.11
C SER A 15 16.46 5.92 27.39
N SER A 16 17.20 6.95 26.95
CA SER A 16 16.75 8.35 26.95
C SER A 16 16.09 8.74 25.63
N THR A 17 16.17 7.88 24.60
CA THR A 17 15.62 8.13 23.27
C THR A 17 14.19 7.61 23.15
N VAL A 18 13.95 6.37 23.60
CA VAL A 18 12.66 5.69 23.52
C VAL A 18 12.37 4.96 24.82
N ASN A 19 11.10 4.74 25.14
CA ASN A 19 10.73 3.86 26.27
C ASN A 19 10.74 2.38 25.85
N SER A 20 10.90 1.48 26.82
CA SER A 20 10.84 0.05 26.53
C SER A 20 9.46 -0.36 26.03
N GLY A 21 9.40 -1.03 24.88
CA GLY A 21 8.20 -1.45 24.18
C GLY A 21 7.73 -0.49 23.09
N GLU A 22 8.35 0.67 22.95
CA GLU A 22 8.01 1.63 21.90
C GLU A 22 8.58 1.23 20.53
N LYS A 23 7.95 1.76 19.47
CA LYS A 23 8.34 1.70 18.09
C LYS A 23 8.80 3.10 17.65
N SER A 24 9.86 3.20 16.86
CA SER A 24 10.34 4.47 16.31
C SER A 24 11.23 4.24 15.09
N ASN A 25 11.45 5.31 14.32
CA ASN A 25 12.37 5.34 13.18
C ASN A 25 13.74 5.97 13.53
N ASP A 26 14.09 6.04 14.82
CA ASP A 26 15.39 6.56 15.24
C ASP A 26 16.52 5.72 14.66
N SER A 27 17.43 6.32 13.94
CA SER A 27 18.57 5.62 13.33
C SER A 27 19.52 4.99 14.38
N THR A 28 19.45 5.47 15.62
CA THR A 28 20.18 4.94 16.79
C THR A 28 19.44 5.29 18.07
N ILE A 29 19.59 4.46 19.12
CA ILE A 29 19.11 4.77 20.47
C ILE A 29 20.26 4.79 21.47
N SER A 30 20.17 5.70 22.45
CA SER A 30 21.11 5.79 23.57
C SER A 30 20.65 4.89 24.70
N LEU A 31 21.43 3.88 25.04
CA LEU A 31 21.18 2.97 26.16
C LEU A 31 21.93 3.39 27.41
N THR A 32 21.29 3.25 28.55
CA THR A 32 21.89 3.41 29.88
C THR A 32 21.74 2.13 30.68
N PHE A 33 22.85 1.69 31.25
CA PHE A 33 22.95 0.52 32.15
C PHE A 33 23.26 1.01 33.55
N THR A 34 22.33 0.83 34.48
CA THR A 34 22.48 1.29 35.86
C THR A 34 22.56 0.10 36.78
N SER A 35 23.73 -0.09 37.40
CA SER A 35 23.94 -1.11 38.42
C SER A 35 23.54 -0.59 39.83
N SER A 36 22.95 -1.44 40.65
CA SER A 36 22.64 -1.13 42.03
C SER A 36 23.89 -0.90 42.89
N GLU A 37 25.03 -1.44 42.47
CA GLU A 37 26.30 -1.38 43.16
C GLU A 37 27.43 -1.09 42.18
N SER A 38 28.55 -0.54 42.72
CA SER A 38 29.71 -0.24 41.88
C SER A 38 30.36 -1.51 41.35
N THR A 39 30.64 -1.52 40.06
CA THR A 39 31.38 -2.59 39.36
C THR A 39 32.55 -2.01 38.59
N THR A 40 33.61 -2.83 38.41
CA THR A 40 34.81 -2.45 37.61
C THR A 40 35.06 -3.38 36.43
N ASN A 41 34.26 -4.43 36.27
CA ASN A 41 34.44 -5.47 35.26
C ASN A 41 33.27 -5.63 34.32
N PHE A 42 32.28 -4.73 34.35
CA PHE A 42 31.21 -4.71 33.35
C PHE A 42 31.74 -4.13 32.04
N ILE A 43 31.61 -4.91 30.94
CA ILE A 43 32.13 -4.58 29.62
C ILE A 43 31.05 -4.82 28.56
N GLU A 44 31.22 -4.27 27.34
CA GLU A 44 30.25 -4.35 26.24
C GLU A 44 29.84 -5.80 25.92
N SER A 45 30.78 -6.75 25.96
CA SER A 45 30.50 -8.16 25.68
C SER A 45 29.59 -8.88 26.71
N ASP A 46 29.30 -8.25 27.83
CA ASP A 46 28.35 -8.74 28.83
C ASP A 46 26.89 -8.44 28.46
N ILE A 47 26.70 -7.57 27.48
CA ILE A 47 25.40 -7.18 26.97
C ILE A 47 24.96 -8.14 25.86
N THR A 48 23.74 -8.65 25.97
CA THR A 48 23.13 -9.46 24.91
C THR A 48 22.10 -8.63 24.15
N ILE A 49 22.25 -8.54 22.83
CA ILE A 49 21.30 -7.92 21.90
C ILE A 49 20.79 -8.94 20.89
N SER A 50 19.54 -8.82 20.45
CA SER A 50 18.94 -9.73 19.45
C SER A 50 19.30 -9.40 17.99
N GLY A 51 20.06 -8.34 17.76
CA GLY A 51 20.46 -7.86 16.41
C GLY A 51 21.01 -6.45 16.48
N GLY A 52 21.44 -5.91 15.33
CA GLY A 52 22.10 -4.61 15.27
C GLY A 52 23.53 -4.64 15.83
N SER A 53 24.03 -3.48 16.22
CA SER A 53 25.38 -3.35 16.81
C SER A 53 25.40 -2.34 17.93
N LEU A 54 26.22 -2.61 18.96
CA LEU A 54 26.57 -1.65 20.00
C LEU A 54 27.82 -0.87 19.59
N SER A 55 27.90 0.37 20.05
CA SER A 55 29.09 1.23 19.90
C SER A 55 29.15 2.22 21.06
N SER A 56 30.26 2.94 21.17
CA SER A 56 30.48 3.99 22.17
C SER A 56 30.22 3.54 23.61
N PHE A 57 30.47 2.25 23.90
CA PHE A 57 30.35 1.75 25.27
C PHE A 57 31.34 2.48 26.16
N SER A 58 30.82 3.07 27.24
CA SER A 58 31.59 3.84 28.20
C SER A 58 30.90 3.89 29.55
N GLY A 59 31.64 4.27 30.57
CA GLY A 59 31.13 4.45 31.94
C GLY A 59 32.00 3.81 32.98
N SER A 60 31.62 3.95 34.24
CA SER A 60 32.30 3.36 35.40
C SER A 60 31.40 3.35 36.63
N GLY A 61 31.76 2.52 37.64
CA GLY A 61 31.02 2.47 38.90
C GLY A 61 29.62 1.89 38.70
N THR A 62 28.61 2.72 38.83
CA THR A 62 27.21 2.28 38.74
C THR A 62 26.52 2.61 37.42
N THR A 63 27.15 3.40 36.53
CA THR A 63 26.48 3.90 35.32
C THR A 63 27.35 3.71 34.08
N TYR A 64 26.77 3.06 33.09
CA TYR A 64 27.39 2.83 31.77
C TYR A 64 26.41 3.20 30.65
N SER A 65 26.93 3.50 29.51
CA SER A 65 26.14 3.85 28.32
C SER A 65 26.68 3.14 27.08
N ALA A 66 25.80 2.95 26.11
CA ALA A 66 26.15 2.50 24.77
C ALA A 66 25.14 3.06 23.76
N THR A 67 25.50 3.06 22.48
CA THR A 67 24.61 3.38 21.38
C THR A 67 24.24 2.08 20.66
N LEU A 68 22.95 1.81 20.48
CA LEU A 68 22.46 0.73 19.64
C LEU A 68 22.13 1.28 18.25
N THR A 69 22.70 0.67 17.22
CA THR A 69 22.37 0.91 15.80
C THR A 69 21.62 -0.32 15.28
N PRO A 70 20.39 -0.18 14.76
CA PRO A 70 19.63 -1.29 14.20
C PRO A 70 20.24 -1.76 12.88
N SER A 71 20.01 -3.01 12.50
CA SER A 71 20.43 -3.59 11.21
C SER A 71 19.32 -3.64 10.17
N GLY A 72 18.11 -3.18 10.49
CA GLY A 72 16.91 -3.17 9.67
C GLY A 72 15.66 -3.22 10.53
N ASP A 73 14.49 -3.14 9.90
CA ASP A 73 13.21 -3.14 10.60
C ASP A 73 13.01 -4.45 11.37
N ALA A 74 12.96 -4.35 12.69
CA ALA A 74 12.84 -5.49 13.60
C ALA A 74 12.57 -5.03 15.04
N THR A 75 12.14 -5.97 15.87
CA THR A 75 12.10 -5.78 17.33
C THR A 75 13.43 -6.24 17.95
N TYR A 76 14.08 -5.32 18.62
CA TYR A 76 15.35 -5.52 19.32
C TYR A 76 15.11 -5.74 20.80
N THR A 77 15.83 -6.70 21.37
CA THR A 77 15.87 -6.95 22.83
C THR A 77 17.27 -6.76 23.35
N ILE A 78 17.40 -6.02 24.44
CA ILE A 78 18.67 -5.70 25.07
C ILE A 78 18.60 -6.10 26.54
N ARG A 79 19.56 -6.87 27.02
CA ARG A 79 19.64 -7.32 28.41
C ARG A 79 21.08 -7.64 28.82
N VAL A 80 21.31 -7.66 30.14
CA VAL A 80 22.53 -8.19 30.74
C VAL A 80 22.17 -9.50 31.46
N PRO A 81 22.64 -10.66 30.98
CA PRO A 81 22.40 -11.94 31.66
C PRO A 81 23.02 -11.98 33.08
N GLN A 82 22.57 -12.91 33.87
CA GLN A 82 23.22 -13.20 35.17
C GLN A 82 24.68 -13.67 35.02
N ASN A 83 25.51 -13.48 36.07
CA ASN A 83 26.88 -13.92 36.16
C ASN A 83 27.82 -13.32 35.08
N LYS A 84 27.58 -12.07 34.72
CA LYS A 84 28.38 -11.34 33.71
C LYS A 84 29.39 -10.40 34.36
N PHE A 85 29.03 -9.76 35.43
CA PHE A 85 29.91 -8.88 36.19
C PHE A 85 29.76 -9.10 37.70
N THR A 86 30.64 -8.52 38.49
CA THR A 86 30.61 -8.61 39.95
C THR A 86 30.65 -7.22 40.58
N ASP A 87 30.15 -7.14 41.81
CA ASP A 87 30.42 -6.02 42.70
C ASP A 87 31.87 -6.05 43.26
N SER A 88 32.20 -5.11 44.14
CA SER A 88 33.50 -5.02 44.77
C SER A 88 33.75 -6.15 45.80
N SER A 89 32.69 -6.84 46.27
CA SER A 89 32.75 -7.98 47.20
C SER A 89 32.86 -9.33 46.48
N GLY A 90 32.78 -9.36 45.16
CA GLY A 90 32.87 -10.54 44.33
C GLY A 90 31.53 -11.26 44.11
N ASN A 91 30.38 -10.66 44.47
CA ASN A 91 29.08 -11.26 44.19
C ASN A 91 28.71 -11.05 42.74
N SER A 92 28.29 -12.12 42.04
CA SER A 92 27.85 -12.05 40.65
C SER A 92 26.48 -11.38 40.49
N ASN A 93 26.29 -10.65 39.39
CA ASN A 93 25.03 -9.98 39.09
C ASN A 93 23.88 -10.95 38.86
N SER A 94 22.66 -10.53 39.26
CA SER A 94 21.40 -11.09 38.74
C SER A 94 21.11 -10.56 37.31
N ALA A 95 20.24 -11.25 36.56
CA ALA A 95 19.85 -10.79 35.23
C ALA A 95 19.12 -9.45 35.30
N SER A 96 19.34 -8.58 34.32
CA SER A 96 18.63 -7.30 34.17
C SER A 96 17.18 -7.50 33.71
N ASN A 97 16.41 -6.41 33.73
CA ASN A 97 15.22 -6.33 32.88
C ASN A 97 15.63 -6.55 31.39
N THR A 98 14.64 -6.92 30.56
CA THR A 98 14.77 -6.87 29.08
C THR A 98 14.20 -5.54 28.61
N PHE A 99 15.04 -4.72 27.97
CA PHE A 99 14.60 -3.54 27.23
C PHE A 99 14.22 -3.96 25.81
N ILE A 100 13.08 -3.48 25.33
CA ILE A 100 12.53 -3.82 24.01
C ILE A 100 12.37 -2.54 23.19
N TRP A 101 12.78 -2.57 21.95
CA TRP A 101 12.58 -1.49 20.98
C TRP A 101 12.28 -2.05 19.61
N THR A 102 11.25 -1.51 18.94
CA THR A 102 10.94 -1.85 17.56
C THR A 102 11.39 -0.73 16.65
N TYR A 103 12.36 -1.00 15.81
CA TYR A 103 12.79 -0.10 14.73
C TYR A 103 11.94 -0.32 13.50
N ASP A 104 11.42 0.77 12.93
CA ASP A 104 10.70 0.80 11.67
C ASP A 104 11.17 2.01 10.85
N SER A 105 11.66 1.74 9.66
CA SER A 105 12.13 2.74 8.69
C SER A 105 11.35 2.70 7.38
N THR A 106 10.30 1.87 7.31
CA THR A 106 9.54 1.62 6.10
C THR A 106 8.27 2.47 6.07
N GLY A 107 8.16 3.38 5.10
CA GLY A 107 6.96 4.19 4.92
C GLY A 107 5.76 3.40 4.40
N PRO A 108 4.55 3.94 4.56
CA PRO A 108 3.31 3.26 4.19
C PRO A 108 3.20 3.03 2.68
N THR A 109 2.52 1.94 2.33
CA THR A 109 2.35 1.51 0.93
C THR A 109 0.88 1.30 0.58
N ILE A 110 0.52 1.57 -0.69
CA ILE A 110 -0.80 1.26 -1.23
C ILE A 110 -0.85 -0.24 -1.54
N THR A 111 -1.81 -0.93 -0.93
CA THR A 111 -2.04 -2.37 -1.12
C THR A 111 -3.04 -2.67 -2.23
N GLY A 112 -3.88 -1.70 -2.59
CA GLY A 112 -4.84 -1.85 -3.67
C GLY A 112 -5.71 -0.63 -3.86
N VAL A 113 -6.40 -0.60 -5.01
CA VAL A 113 -7.39 0.41 -5.36
C VAL A 113 -8.66 -0.25 -5.90
N THR A 114 -9.81 0.38 -5.65
CA THR A 114 -11.10 0.00 -6.25
C THR A 114 -11.78 1.23 -6.82
N LEU A 115 -12.49 1.07 -7.93
CA LEU A 115 -13.12 2.16 -8.68
C LEU A 115 -14.64 2.02 -8.63
N ALA A 116 -15.35 3.13 -8.44
CA ALA A 116 -16.79 3.18 -8.60
C ALA A 116 -17.18 2.91 -10.05
N SER A 117 -18.32 2.25 -10.29
CA SER A 117 -18.78 1.84 -11.62
C SER A 117 -19.02 3.00 -12.60
N ASP A 118 -19.28 4.19 -12.05
CA ASP A 118 -19.49 5.45 -12.78
C ASP A 118 -18.20 6.29 -12.92
N ASN A 119 -17.05 5.78 -12.47
CA ASN A 119 -15.76 6.48 -12.43
C ASN A 119 -15.74 7.74 -11.53
N SER A 120 -16.74 7.93 -10.67
CA SER A 120 -16.82 9.14 -9.85
C SER A 120 -15.83 9.16 -8.68
N THR A 121 -15.44 7.98 -8.17
CA THR A 121 -14.51 7.85 -7.04
C THR A 121 -13.60 6.64 -7.19
N ILE A 122 -12.42 6.75 -6.58
CA ILE A 122 -11.49 5.64 -6.37
C ILE A 122 -11.21 5.51 -4.87
N THR A 123 -11.25 4.29 -4.36
CA THR A 123 -10.85 3.97 -2.99
C THR A 123 -9.44 3.39 -3.00
N VAL A 124 -8.56 3.97 -2.20
CA VAL A 124 -7.16 3.59 -2.00
C VAL A 124 -7.04 2.94 -0.63
N THR A 125 -6.42 1.77 -0.53
CA THR A 125 -6.17 1.07 0.73
C THR A 125 -4.67 1.07 1.05
N PHE A 126 -4.30 1.54 2.26
CA PHE A 126 -2.93 1.46 2.76
C PHE A 126 -2.72 0.21 3.62
N ASN A 127 -1.46 -0.25 3.72
CA ASN A 127 -1.06 -1.38 4.58
C ASN A 127 -1.22 -1.07 6.08
N GLU A 128 -1.26 0.21 6.46
CA GLU A 128 -1.25 0.71 7.83
C GLU A 128 -1.96 2.05 7.98
N ALA A 129 -2.05 2.57 9.21
CA ALA A 129 -2.58 3.90 9.48
C ALA A 129 -1.64 4.98 8.94
N VAL A 130 -2.21 5.99 8.29
CA VAL A 130 -1.45 7.09 7.67
C VAL A 130 -1.93 8.45 8.15
N TYR A 131 -1.00 9.43 8.09
CA TYR A 131 -1.13 10.77 8.63
C TYR A 131 -0.51 11.79 7.67
N ASP A 132 -0.89 13.08 7.80
CA ASP A 132 -0.35 14.17 6.99
C ASP A 132 0.92 14.80 7.59
N THR A 133 1.29 14.42 8.83
CA THR A 133 2.50 14.92 9.49
C THR A 133 3.45 13.79 9.88
N ASN A 134 4.75 14.08 9.90
CA ASN A 134 5.79 13.14 10.32
C ASN A 134 5.80 12.86 11.83
N SER A 135 4.85 13.41 12.57
CA SER A 135 4.65 13.12 14.00
C SER A 135 3.55 12.07 14.26
N GLY A 136 3.09 11.37 13.22
CA GLY A 136 2.03 10.37 13.31
C GLY A 136 0.67 10.95 13.73
N SER A 137 0.36 12.16 13.26
CA SER A 137 -0.87 12.88 13.59
C SER A 137 -1.43 13.64 12.39
N GLY A 138 -2.67 14.11 12.49
CA GLY A 138 -3.38 14.81 11.43
C GLY A 138 -4.20 13.89 10.53
N PHE A 139 -4.90 14.49 9.58
CA PHE A 139 -5.77 13.78 8.64
C PHE A 139 -5.37 14.13 7.22
N LEU A 140 -5.29 13.11 6.36
CA LEU A 140 -4.99 13.35 4.95
C LEU A 140 -6.05 14.25 4.30
N GLU A 141 -5.58 15.12 3.44
CA GLU A 141 -6.36 16.04 2.62
C GLU A 141 -6.26 15.66 1.13
N VAL A 142 -7.06 16.29 0.28
CA VAL A 142 -7.03 16.04 -1.17
C VAL A 142 -5.66 16.32 -1.79
N GLY A 143 -4.92 17.29 -1.22
CA GLY A 143 -3.59 17.68 -1.66
C GLY A 143 -2.50 16.63 -1.43
N ASP A 144 -2.76 15.62 -0.59
CA ASP A 144 -1.81 14.55 -0.29
C ASP A 144 -1.76 13.46 -1.37
N PHE A 145 -2.67 13.55 -2.36
CA PHE A 145 -2.75 12.60 -3.47
C PHE A 145 -2.60 13.30 -4.81
N VAL A 146 -1.97 12.59 -5.73
CA VAL A 146 -1.79 13.02 -7.12
C VAL A 146 -2.33 11.94 -8.06
N PHE A 147 -3.27 12.33 -8.93
CA PHE A 147 -3.77 11.50 -10.01
C PHE A 147 -2.93 11.66 -11.27
N ALA A 148 -2.72 10.55 -11.97
CA ALA A 148 -2.26 10.52 -13.35
C ALA A 148 -3.20 9.64 -14.16
N LEU A 149 -3.54 10.06 -15.39
CA LEU A 149 -4.38 9.32 -16.32
C LEU A 149 -3.63 9.15 -17.64
N SER A 150 -3.65 7.94 -18.17
CA SER A 150 -3.02 7.61 -19.44
C SER A 150 -3.94 6.74 -20.30
N GLY A 151 -3.79 6.81 -21.62
CA GLY A 151 -4.63 6.09 -22.59
C GLY A 151 -6.00 6.74 -22.82
N GLY A 152 -6.82 6.12 -23.65
CA GLY A 152 -8.20 6.46 -23.91
C GLY A 152 -8.47 7.87 -24.44
N THR A 153 -9.71 8.34 -24.22
CA THR A 153 -10.19 9.64 -24.72
C THR A 153 -10.51 10.64 -23.65
N ALA A 154 -10.79 10.18 -22.41
CA ALA A 154 -11.01 11.05 -21.27
C ALA A 154 -9.70 11.64 -20.76
N THR A 155 -9.79 12.80 -20.12
CA THR A 155 -8.67 13.45 -19.42
C THR A 155 -9.08 13.83 -18.00
N LEU A 156 -8.12 14.06 -17.12
CA LEU A 156 -8.40 14.61 -15.78
C LEU A 156 -8.67 16.12 -15.89
N SER A 157 -9.73 16.59 -15.24
CA SER A 157 -9.98 18.03 -15.06
C SER A 157 -9.03 18.61 -14.00
N SER A 158 -8.55 17.77 -13.08
CA SER A 158 -7.55 18.09 -12.04
C SER A 158 -6.75 16.84 -11.68
N THR A 159 -5.46 17.00 -11.44
CA THR A 159 -4.59 15.94 -10.90
C THR A 159 -4.75 15.78 -9.38
N THR A 160 -5.44 16.71 -8.70
CA THR A 160 -5.79 16.61 -7.28
C THR A 160 -7.22 16.08 -7.16
N PRO A 161 -7.50 15.13 -6.26
CA PRO A 161 -8.85 14.66 -5.98
C PRO A 161 -9.82 15.80 -5.66
N SER A 162 -11.09 15.67 -6.06
CA SER A 162 -12.13 16.67 -5.78
C SER A 162 -12.73 16.54 -4.37
N SER A 163 -12.57 15.38 -3.74
CA SER A 163 -13.02 15.08 -2.38
C SER A 163 -12.21 13.96 -1.77
N ILE A 164 -12.26 13.86 -0.44
CA ILE A 164 -11.65 12.78 0.33
C ILE A 164 -12.57 12.37 1.47
N SER A 165 -12.67 11.08 1.73
CA SER A 165 -13.28 10.51 2.94
C SER A 165 -12.49 9.31 3.41
N LYS A 166 -12.49 9.04 4.74
CA LYS A 166 -11.70 7.98 5.39
C LYS A 166 -12.60 6.95 6.05
N ASN A 167 -12.23 5.67 5.89
CA ASN A 167 -12.78 4.55 6.64
C ASN A 167 -11.65 3.57 6.99
N GLY A 168 -11.15 3.61 8.24
CA GLY A 168 -9.96 2.83 8.62
C GLY A 168 -8.72 3.25 7.82
N ASN A 169 -8.11 2.31 7.11
CA ASN A 169 -6.97 2.54 6.22
C ASN A 169 -7.39 2.77 4.75
N GLU A 170 -8.68 2.93 4.50
CA GLU A 170 -9.25 3.20 3.18
C GLU A 170 -9.57 4.68 3.02
N TYR A 171 -9.20 5.24 1.87
CA TYR A 171 -9.44 6.62 1.49
C TYR A 171 -10.18 6.65 0.16
N THR A 172 -11.42 7.15 0.16
CA THR A 172 -12.22 7.33 -1.05
C THR A 172 -12.01 8.75 -1.57
N LEU A 173 -11.49 8.84 -2.79
CA LEU A 173 -11.06 10.06 -3.47
C LEU A 173 -11.99 10.36 -4.64
N GLY A 174 -12.48 11.58 -4.75
CA GLY A 174 -13.32 12.03 -5.86
C GLY A 174 -12.50 12.25 -7.13
N ILE A 175 -13.00 11.74 -8.26
CA ILE A 175 -12.39 11.89 -9.57
C ILE A 175 -13.19 12.91 -10.38
N SER A 176 -12.51 13.82 -11.09
CA SER A 176 -13.12 14.76 -12.02
C SER A 176 -12.55 14.54 -13.40
N LEU A 177 -13.36 13.96 -14.31
CA LEU A 177 -13.00 13.72 -15.69
C LEU A 177 -13.53 14.84 -16.60
N SER A 178 -12.79 15.09 -17.68
CA SER A 178 -13.25 15.83 -18.86
C SER A 178 -13.37 14.85 -20.03
N GLY A 179 -14.55 14.79 -20.63
CA GLY A 179 -14.91 13.77 -21.62
C GLY A 179 -15.40 12.48 -20.98
N THR A 180 -15.76 11.53 -21.81
CA THR A 180 -16.27 10.20 -21.41
C THR A 180 -15.17 9.17 -21.56
N ALA A 181 -14.96 8.38 -20.52
CA ALA A 181 -14.03 7.27 -20.53
C ALA A 181 -14.51 6.16 -21.49
N ASN A 182 -13.60 5.55 -22.23
CA ASN A 182 -13.88 4.47 -23.16
C ASN A 182 -13.37 3.09 -22.71
N GLY A 183 -12.84 3.02 -21.45
CA GLY A 183 -12.30 1.79 -20.87
C GLY A 183 -10.85 1.49 -21.22
N SER A 184 -10.20 2.34 -22.03
CA SER A 184 -8.76 2.23 -22.35
C SER A 184 -7.89 3.13 -21.49
N GLU A 185 -8.48 3.96 -20.64
CA GLU A 185 -7.78 4.81 -19.69
C GLU A 185 -7.31 4.01 -18.50
N THR A 186 -6.11 4.32 -18.02
CA THR A 186 -5.57 3.83 -16.76
C THR A 186 -5.35 5.00 -15.82
N LEU A 187 -6.08 5.00 -14.69
CA LEU A 187 -5.92 5.95 -13.60
C LEU A 187 -4.89 5.40 -12.61
N THR A 188 -3.92 6.23 -12.25
CA THR A 188 -2.90 5.95 -11.22
C THR A 188 -3.03 6.98 -10.11
N VAL A 189 -2.95 6.52 -8.84
CA VAL A 189 -2.98 7.36 -7.64
C VAL A 189 -1.66 7.25 -6.92
N ASN A 190 -0.99 8.36 -6.69
CA ASN A 190 0.25 8.42 -5.92
C ASN A 190 0.12 9.36 -4.72
N PRO A 191 0.84 9.09 -3.61
CA PRO A 191 1.12 10.10 -2.61
C PRO A 191 1.80 11.32 -3.23
N ALA A 192 1.42 12.50 -2.79
CA ALA A 192 2.19 13.71 -3.08
C ALA A 192 3.53 13.67 -2.32
N SER A 193 4.50 14.46 -2.75
CA SER A 193 5.84 14.44 -2.12
C SER A 193 5.78 14.92 -0.67
N SER A 194 6.30 14.12 0.25
CA SER A 194 6.40 14.44 1.68
C SER A 194 5.06 14.83 2.32
N SER A 195 3.99 14.12 2.00
CA SER A 195 2.64 14.45 2.46
C SER A 195 1.94 13.32 3.23
N ILE A 196 2.35 12.07 3.07
CA ILE A 196 1.75 10.93 3.75
C ILE A 196 2.80 10.19 4.55
N TYR A 197 2.55 9.97 5.83
CA TYR A 197 3.47 9.37 6.79
C TYR A 197 2.77 8.27 7.59
N ASP A 198 3.54 7.31 8.13
CA ASP A 198 3.09 6.39 9.16
C ASP A 198 3.11 7.03 10.56
N THR A 199 2.87 6.23 11.60
CA THR A 199 2.90 6.66 13.00
C THR A 199 4.31 7.07 13.46
N GLU A 200 5.35 6.46 12.90
CA GLU A 200 6.76 6.67 13.24
C GLU A 200 7.38 7.84 12.44
N GLY A 201 6.66 8.39 11.46
CA GLY A 201 7.09 9.51 10.65
C GLY A 201 7.85 9.10 9.38
N ASN A 202 7.75 7.83 8.96
CA ASN A 202 8.30 7.40 7.69
C ASN A 202 7.38 7.83 6.54
N VAL A 203 7.95 8.44 5.51
CA VAL A 203 7.19 8.99 4.39
C VAL A 203 6.83 7.92 3.36
N ALA A 204 5.60 7.94 2.88
CA ALA A 204 5.19 7.14 1.73
C ALA A 204 5.96 7.53 0.46
N SER A 205 6.41 6.54 -0.31
CA SER A 205 7.02 6.80 -1.62
C SER A 205 6.01 7.43 -2.58
N THR A 206 6.46 8.39 -3.39
CA THR A 206 5.66 8.93 -4.50
C THR A 206 5.50 7.95 -5.66
N SER A 207 6.23 6.83 -5.64
CA SER A 207 6.08 5.72 -6.58
C SER A 207 5.57 4.49 -5.83
N GLN A 208 4.35 4.09 -6.12
CA GLN A 208 3.65 2.99 -5.47
C GLN A 208 3.42 1.84 -6.46
N SER A 209 3.17 0.66 -5.93
CA SER A 209 2.58 -0.47 -6.66
C SER A 209 1.10 -0.64 -6.26
N ASN A 210 0.32 -1.40 -7.03
CA ASN A 210 -1.10 -1.67 -6.75
C ASN A 210 -2.00 -0.40 -6.69
N ASN A 211 -1.56 0.68 -7.31
CA ASN A 211 -2.16 2.01 -7.24
C ASN A 211 -2.79 2.46 -8.57
N SER A 212 -2.97 1.54 -9.52
CA SER A 212 -3.52 1.82 -10.85
C SER A 212 -4.70 0.92 -11.18
N ILE A 213 -5.68 1.48 -11.92
CA ILE A 213 -6.89 0.77 -12.33
C ILE A 213 -7.38 1.33 -13.68
N SER A 214 -7.95 0.46 -14.52
CA SER A 214 -8.61 0.91 -15.75
C SER A 214 -9.95 1.56 -15.42
N LEU A 215 -10.27 2.67 -16.10
CA LEU A 215 -11.59 3.28 -16.01
C LEU A 215 -12.65 2.38 -16.68
N ASN A 216 -13.88 2.46 -16.17
CA ASN A 216 -15.02 1.80 -16.80
C ASN A 216 -15.44 2.58 -18.05
N ASN A 217 -15.93 1.87 -19.08
CA ASN A 217 -16.68 2.49 -20.16
C ASN A 217 -18.16 2.63 -19.73
N PRO A 218 -18.64 3.83 -19.42
CA PRO A 218 -20.02 4.03 -18.97
C PRO A 218 -21.03 4.08 -20.13
N THR A 219 -20.57 4.05 -21.38
CA THR A 219 -21.48 4.11 -22.54
C THR A 219 -22.02 2.72 -22.84
N SER A 220 -23.35 2.65 -23.09
CA SER A 220 -23.94 1.43 -23.64
C SER A 220 -23.46 1.22 -25.07
N PRO A 221 -23.04 -0.01 -25.44
CA PRO A 221 -22.65 -0.27 -26.82
C PRO A 221 -23.81 -0.04 -27.78
N THR A 222 -23.51 0.52 -28.93
CA THR A 222 -24.46 0.67 -30.06
C THR A 222 -24.14 -0.35 -31.13
N MET A 223 -25.18 -0.81 -31.86
CA MET A 223 -25.02 -1.78 -32.93
C MET A 223 -25.46 -1.15 -34.26
N THR A 224 -24.61 -1.25 -35.27
CA THR A 224 -24.98 -0.93 -36.68
C THR A 224 -25.09 -2.22 -37.47
N ILE A 225 -26.11 -2.29 -38.33
CA ILE A 225 -26.33 -3.42 -39.23
C ILE A 225 -26.13 -2.92 -40.67
N SER A 226 -25.31 -3.62 -41.42
CA SER A 226 -25.07 -3.33 -42.85
C SER A 226 -25.09 -4.61 -43.67
N SER A 227 -25.19 -4.48 -44.97
CA SER A 227 -25.08 -5.60 -45.92
C SER A 227 -24.18 -5.19 -47.08
N SER A 228 -23.37 -6.15 -47.52
CA SER A 228 -22.61 -6.01 -48.78
C SER A 228 -23.41 -6.48 -50.00
N THR A 229 -24.56 -7.13 -49.81
CA THR A 229 -25.39 -7.69 -50.86
C THR A 229 -26.48 -6.71 -51.30
N VAL A 230 -27.15 -6.04 -50.33
CA VAL A 230 -28.26 -5.14 -50.61
C VAL A 230 -28.20 -3.91 -49.71
N ASN A 231 -28.50 -2.73 -50.26
CA ASN A 231 -28.57 -1.51 -49.43
C ASN A 231 -29.85 -1.47 -48.62
N ASN A 232 -29.78 -0.81 -47.45
CA ASN A 232 -30.93 -0.64 -46.58
C ASN A 232 -32.10 0.03 -47.31
N GLY A 233 -33.29 -0.58 -47.28
CA GLY A 233 -34.49 -0.10 -47.95
C GLY A 233 -34.58 -0.48 -49.44
N ALA A 234 -33.59 -1.12 -50.01
CA ALA A 234 -33.65 -1.58 -51.41
C ALA A 234 -34.39 -2.94 -51.54
N SER A 235 -34.98 -3.16 -52.70
CA SER A 235 -35.53 -4.47 -53.09
C SER A 235 -34.49 -5.29 -53.84
N SER A 236 -34.45 -6.58 -53.61
CA SER A 236 -33.50 -7.49 -54.20
C SER A 236 -34.22 -8.83 -54.50
N ASN A 237 -33.71 -9.58 -55.47
CA ASN A 237 -34.12 -10.95 -55.75
C ASN A 237 -33.07 -11.96 -55.28
N ASP A 238 -32.17 -11.55 -54.44
CA ASP A 238 -31.14 -12.40 -53.86
C ASP A 238 -31.78 -13.45 -52.97
N SER A 239 -31.39 -14.71 -53.15
CA SER A 239 -31.86 -15.83 -52.31
C SER A 239 -31.33 -15.77 -50.86
N THR A 240 -30.21 -15.05 -50.66
CA THR A 240 -29.59 -14.81 -49.34
C THR A 240 -28.96 -13.44 -49.28
N ILE A 241 -28.91 -12.84 -48.10
CA ILE A 241 -28.30 -11.54 -47.82
C ILE A 241 -27.22 -11.71 -46.77
N SER A 242 -26.00 -11.26 -47.05
CA SER A 242 -24.92 -11.19 -46.05
C SER A 242 -25.12 -9.97 -45.18
N LEU A 243 -25.24 -10.19 -43.87
CA LEU A 243 -25.33 -9.15 -42.87
C LEU A 243 -24.03 -9.03 -42.08
N THR A 244 -23.65 -7.78 -41.77
CA THR A 244 -22.56 -7.43 -40.87
C THR A 244 -23.14 -6.61 -39.72
N PHE A 245 -22.87 -7.03 -38.50
CA PHE A 245 -23.21 -6.33 -37.27
C PHE A 245 -21.93 -5.73 -36.72
N THR A 246 -21.89 -4.40 -36.54
CA THR A 246 -20.72 -3.69 -36.00
C THR A 246 -21.12 -2.98 -34.73
N SER A 247 -20.52 -3.42 -33.62
CA SER A 247 -20.69 -2.78 -32.33
C SER A 247 -19.69 -1.64 -32.13
N SER A 248 -20.10 -0.57 -31.46
CA SER A 248 -19.19 0.53 -31.03
C SER A 248 -18.11 0.06 -30.07
N ASP A 249 -18.40 -0.98 -29.29
CA ASP A 249 -17.54 -1.52 -28.25
C ASP A 249 -17.42 -3.04 -28.38
N SER A 250 -16.33 -3.61 -27.86
CA SER A 250 -16.13 -5.05 -27.87
C SER A 250 -17.17 -5.75 -27.01
N THR A 251 -17.86 -6.74 -27.57
CA THR A 251 -18.86 -7.55 -26.88
C THR A 251 -18.42 -9.02 -26.79
N THR A 252 -18.80 -9.68 -25.74
CA THR A 252 -18.51 -11.12 -25.50
C THR A 252 -19.76 -11.98 -25.41
N ASN A 253 -20.92 -11.36 -25.36
CA ASN A 253 -22.23 -12.02 -25.15
C ASN A 253 -23.24 -11.78 -26.27
N PHE A 254 -22.86 -11.16 -27.40
CA PHE A 254 -23.75 -11.00 -28.54
C PHE A 254 -23.86 -12.32 -29.32
N THR A 255 -25.08 -12.82 -29.45
CA THR A 255 -25.42 -14.12 -30.05
C THR A 255 -26.51 -13.98 -31.07
N GLU A 256 -26.74 -15.03 -31.90
CA GLU A 256 -27.82 -15.06 -32.86
C GLU A 256 -29.20 -14.85 -32.24
N SER A 257 -29.42 -15.30 -31.01
CA SER A 257 -30.69 -15.14 -30.28
C SER A 257 -31.01 -13.69 -29.90
N ASP A 258 -30.03 -12.79 -29.91
CA ASP A 258 -30.22 -11.37 -29.66
C ASP A 258 -30.73 -10.58 -30.87
N ILE A 259 -30.86 -11.25 -32.02
CA ILE A 259 -31.28 -10.66 -33.27
C ILE A 259 -32.73 -11.00 -33.57
N THR A 260 -33.58 -9.98 -33.69
CA THR A 260 -34.98 -10.15 -34.08
C THR A 260 -35.11 -9.99 -35.61
N ILE A 261 -35.77 -10.97 -36.25
CA ILE A 261 -35.97 -11.01 -37.69
C ILE A 261 -37.45 -11.10 -37.99
N SER A 262 -37.86 -10.40 -39.04
CA SER A 262 -39.19 -10.49 -39.63
C SER A 262 -39.05 -10.89 -41.11
N GLY A 263 -39.77 -11.90 -41.53
CA GLY A 263 -39.83 -12.32 -42.97
C GLY A 263 -38.62 -13.13 -43.46
N GLY A 264 -37.95 -13.89 -42.55
CA GLY A 264 -36.83 -14.72 -42.94
C GLY A 264 -36.26 -15.53 -41.81
N SER A 265 -35.09 -16.13 -42.02
CA SER A 265 -34.31 -16.85 -41.00
C SER A 265 -32.82 -16.50 -41.11
N LEU A 266 -32.13 -16.50 -39.96
CA LEU A 266 -30.65 -16.37 -39.90
C LEU A 266 -29.98 -17.72 -39.95
N SER A 267 -28.78 -17.73 -40.43
CA SER A 267 -27.84 -18.85 -40.37
C SER A 267 -26.39 -18.35 -40.40
N SER A 268 -25.45 -19.25 -40.12
CA SER A 268 -24.01 -18.94 -40.20
C SER A 268 -23.58 -17.74 -39.36
N PHE A 269 -24.25 -17.50 -38.18
CA PHE A 269 -23.83 -16.45 -37.27
C PHE A 269 -22.42 -16.75 -36.72
N SER A 270 -21.52 -15.77 -36.85
CA SER A 270 -20.14 -15.87 -36.41
C SER A 270 -19.53 -14.51 -36.17
N GLY A 271 -18.45 -14.44 -35.39
CA GLY A 271 -17.71 -13.23 -35.10
C GLY A 271 -17.31 -13.11 -33.63
N SER A 272 -16.60 -12.03 -33.30
CA SER A 272 -16.18 -11.71 -31.95
C SER A 272 -15.77 -10.25 -31.84
N GLY A 273 -15.74 -9.74 -30.60
CA GLY A 273 -15.32 -8.36 -30.34
C GLY A 273 -16.32 -7.35 -30.91
N THR A 274 -15.92 -6.56 -31.89
CA THR A 274 -16.77 -5.52 -32.45
C THR A 274 -17.47 -5.91 -33.75
N THR A 275 -17.20 -7.10 -34.34
CA THR A 275 -17.73 -7.44 -35.69
C THR A 275 -18.27 -8.86 -35.70
N TYR A 276 -19.53 -8.97 -36.14
CA TYR A 276 -20.23 -10.24 -36.33
C TYR A 276 -20.88 -10.28 -37.69
N THR A 277 -21.07 -11.47 -38.21
CA THR A 277 -21.68 -11.69 -39.53
C THR A 277 -22.76 -12.77 -39.46
N ALA A 278 -23.75 -12.70 -40.31
CA ALA A 278 -24.75 -13.73 -40.49
C ALA A 278 -25.29 -13.74 -41.93
N THR A 279 -25.96 -14.82 -42.30
CA THR A 279 -26.68 -14.94 -43.57
C THR A 279 -28.18 -14.90 -43.29
N LEU A 280 -28.90 -13.96 -43.88
CA LEU A 280 -30.34 -13.88 -43.86
C LEU A 280 -30.90 -14.58 -45.13
N THR A 281 -31.82 -15.53 -44.91
CA THR A 281 -32.61 -16.16 -46.02
C THR A 281 -34.04 -15.67 -45.89
N PRO A 282 -34.55 -14.87 -46.89
CA PRO A 282 -35.93 -14.42 -46.91
C PRO A 282 -36.92 -15.59 -46.94
N SER A 283 -38.05 -15.47 -46.24
CA SER A 283 -39.22 -16.36 -46.46
C SER A 283 -39.96 -15.83 -47.68
N GLY A 284 -40.13 -16.64 -48.68
CA GLY A 284 -40.83 -16.26 -49.90
C GLY A 284 -42.31 -15.86 -49.65
#